data_b936dbfd2fab0d91e75d18c5a12149c4
#
_entry.id   b936dbfd2fab0d91e75d18c5a12149c4
#
_cell.length_a   1.000
_cell.length_b   1.000
_cell.length_c   1.000
_cell.angle_alpha   90.00
_cell.angle_beta   90.00
_cell.angle_gamma   90.00
#
_symmetry.space_group_name_H-M   'P 1'
#
loop_
_entity.id
_entity.type
_entity.pdbx_description
1 polymer ?
#
loop_
_entity_poly.entity_id
_entity_poly.type
_entity_poly.pdbx_seq_one_letter_code
_entity_poly.pdbx_strand_id
1 'polypeptide(L)'
;LKVNASINTFVGGYLCPYNLGHDGVLFRDESKKGWASVANLADGLTNTMDLLDDETDYGAKFFNPANDDVQNFVLQLLADLAKYDLDGIILDRCRYDDYGLESDFSDISKQKFEEYIGETVANFPADIMAPGTDEIPSDQPVYFKKWLEFRAKVIHDFIVKAREKVKSVNNNIKFGVYVGAWYSTYYTSGVNWASPKYNTSAYYPKWATSDYKNYGYADHLDYIFLGAYASVNNIYGSGEWTMEGFCKNGRELLQGDVPFAGGPDIGNSTGWTDGGQSAKIPDAIDACISNSDGFFAFDLCHVKKYDYWNAFKTGFDKYLESIEE
;
A
#
# COMPACT_ATOMS: atom_id res chain seq x y z
N LEU A 1 4.57 -25.41 8.30
CA LEU A 1 4.39 -23.98 8.47
C LEU A 1 5.31 -23.26 7.47
N LYS A 2 4.82 -22.18 6.82
CA LYS A 2 5.62 -21.33 5.94
C LYS A 2 5.93 -20.01 6.64
N VAL A 3 7.15 -19.49 6.42
CA VAL A 3 7.63 -18.26 7.03
C VAL A 3 7.85 -17.20 5.95
N ASN A 4 7.14 -16.09 6.05
CA ASN A 4 7.32 -14.95 5.18
C ASN A 4 7.83 -13.74 5.99
N ALA A 5 8.80 -13.01 5.44
CA ALA A 5 9.22 -11.73 6.00
C ALA A 5 8.38 -10.60 5.39
N SER A 6 7.77 -9.78 6.23
CA SER A 6 7.10 -8.54 5.81
C SER A 6 7.95 -7.35 6.19
N ILE A 7 8.13 -6.40 5.28
CA ILE A 7 8.88 -5.17 5.52
C ILE A 7 8.06 -3.93 5.18
N ASN A 8 8.19 -2.89 5.97
CA ASN A 8 7.70 -1.55 5.65
C ASN A 8 8.64 -0.90 4.62
N THR A 9 8.35 -1.06 3.34
CA THR A 9 9.28 -0.85 2.21
C THR A 9 9.84 0.57 2.14
N PHE A 10 8.96 1.57 2.16
CA PHE A 10 9.36 2.98 2.05
C PHE A 10 9.18 3.77 3.36
N VAL A 11 9.11 3.10 4.49
CA VAL A 11 9.10 3.78 5.79
C VAL A 11 10.53 3.93 6.29
N GLY A 12 10.97 5.18 6.43
CA GLY A 12 12.32 5.54 6.87
C GLY A 12 12.45 5.77 8.38
N GLY A 13 11.33 5.87 9.08
CA GLY A 13 11.30 6.03 10.53
C GLY A 13 9.91 6.18 11.10
N TYR A 14 9.84 6.09 12.42
CA TYR A 14 8.60 6.25 13.20
C TYR A 14 8.79 7.18 14.38
N LEU A 15 7.76 7.96 14.65
CA LEU A 15 7.54 8.54 15.98
C LEU A 15 7.02 7.43 16.88
N CYS A 16 7.85 6.95 17.79
CA CYS A 16 7.49 5.84 18.67
C CYS A 16 6.44 6.25 19.69
N PRO A 17 5.20 5.68 19.67
CA PRO A 17 4.09 6.14 20.50
C PRO A 17 4.21 5.81 21.99
N TYR A 18 5.23 5.06 22.42
CA TYR A 18 5.39 4.57 23.79
C TYR A 18 6.57 5.21 24.54
N ASN A 19 6.86 6.48 24.27
CA ASN A 19 8.02 7.21 24.85
C ASN A 19 9.38 6.54 24.57
N LEU A 20 9.47 5.74 23.51
CA LEU A 20 10.70 5.09 23.07
C LEU A 20 11.57 6.00 22.17
N GLY A 21 11.09 7.22 21.94
CA GLY A 21 11.74 8.18 21.04
C GLY A 21 11.51 7.87 19.57
N HIS A 22 12.07 8.70 18.73
CA HIS A 22 12.03 8.54 17.29
C HIS A 22 13.03 7.45 16.85
N ASP A 23 12.68 6.59 15.90
CA ASP A 23 13.54 5.55 15.38
C ASP A 23 13.43 5.37 13.87
N GLY A 24 14.49 4.82 13.28
CA GLY A 24 14.60 4.56 11.85
C GLY A 24 15.77 5.31 11.21
N VAL A 25 16.02 5.03 9.94
CA VAL A 25 17.17 5.58 9.19
C VAL A 25 17.12 7.11 9.16
N LEU A 26 15.94 7.69 8.92
CA LEU A 26 15.75 9.15 8.82
C LEU A 26 16.01 9.89 10.14
N PHE A 27 15.86 9.22 11.29
CA PHE A 27 16.13 9.80 12.62
C PHE A 27 17.54 9.55 13.11
N ARG A 28 18.17 8.45 12.67
CA ARG A 28 19.50 8.06 13.11
C ARG A 28 20.63 8.70 12.32
N ASP A 29 20.34 9.16 11.09
CA ASP A 29 21.33 9.69 10.17
C ASP A 29 20.82 10.98 9.51
N GLU A 30 21.23 12.13 10.04
CA GLU A 30 20.85 13.44 9.52
C GLU A 30 21.25 13.65 8.05
N SER A 31 22.29 12.98 7.57
CA SER A 31 22.71 13.04 6.17
C SER A 31 21.66 12.45 5.21
N LYS A 32 20.69 11.68 5.74
CA LYS A 32 19.59 11.06 5.00
C LYS A 32 18.31 11.88 5.00
N LYS A 33 18.29 13.09 5.58
CA LYS A 33 17.12 13.97 5.55
C LYS A 33 16.59 14.18 4.12
N GLY A 34 17.46 14.28 3.13
CA GLY A 34 17.11 14.39 1.71
C GLY A 34 16.49 13.11 1.08
N TRP A 35 16.42 12.01 1.82
CA TRP A 35 15.73 10.80 1.41
C TRP A 35 14.23 10.82 1.77
N ALA A 36 13.84 11.70 2.70
CA ALA A 36 12.44 11.85 3.11
C ALA A 36 11.59 12.51 2.01
N SER A 37 10.30 12.24 2.06
CA SER A 37 9.31 12.89 1.21
C SER A 37 9.22 14.39 1.48
N VAL A 38 8.81 15.15 0.46
CA VAL A 38 8.48 16.58 0.53
C VAL A 38 6.99 16.75 0.27
N ALA A 39 6.27 17.29 1.24
CA ALA A 39 4.85 17.57 1.14
C ALA A 39 4.58 18.95 0.55
N ASN A 40 3.57 19.06 -0.32
CA ASN A 40 3.06 20.31 -0.92
C ASN A 40 1.89 20.84 -0.09
N LEU A 41 2.19 21.31 1.12
CA LEU A 41 1.19 21.83 2.07
C LEU A 41 0.72 23.24 1.72
N ALA A 42 -0.33 23.71 2.39
CA ALA A 42 -0.88 25.05 2.19
C ALA A 42 0.15 26.16 2.33
N ASP A 43 1.13 25.98 3.21
CA ASP A 43 2.23 26.92 3.45
C ASP A 43 3.44 26.72 2.53
N GLY A 44 3.38 25.75 1.60
CA GLY A 44 4.41 25.46 0.62
C GLY A 44 5.08 24.09 0.78
N LEU A 45 6.16 23.89 0.00
CA LEU A 45 6.91 22.64 -0.01
C LEU A 45 7.69 22.45 1.31
N THR A 46 7.39 21.39 2.01
CA THR A 46 7.99 21.11 3.32
C THR A 46 8.51 19.67 3.38
N ASN A 47 9.78 19.49 3.76
CA ASN A 47 10.32 18.16 4.04
C ASN A 47 9.60 17.56 5.25
N THR A 48 9.09 16.35 5.14
CA THR A 48 8.29 15.71 6.21
C THR A 48 9.07 15.50 7.52
N MET A 49 10.41 15.51 7.48
CA MET A 49 11.24 15.50 8.67
C MET A 49 11.25 16.84 9.44
N ASP A 50 10.72 17.92 8.86
CA ASP A 50 10.53 19.21 9.53
C ASP A 50 9.16 19.36 10.19
N LEU A 51 8.27 18.37 10.01
CA LEU A 51 6.91 18.31 10.56
C LEU A 51 6.84 17.42 11.82
N LEU A 52 7.89 17.40 12.64
CA LEU A 52 7.93 16.59 13.84
C LEU A 52 7.04 17.20 14.94
N ASP A 53 6.21 16.37 15.56
CA ASP A 53 5.32 16.76 16.67
C ASP A 53 4.29 17.85 16.30
N ASP A 54 3.97 18.00 15.01
CA ASP A 54 2.94 18.90 14.48
C ASP A 54 1.60 18.17 14.31
N GLU A 55 0.50 18.90 14.26
CA GLU A 55 -0.84 18.36 13.99
C GLU A 55 -0.94 17.67 12.61
N THR A 56 -0.06 18.04 11.68
CA THR A 56 0.08 17.43 10.35
C THR A 56 1.00 16.21 10.33
N ASP A 57 1.59 15.82 11.46
CA ASP A 57 2.51 14.70 11.55
C ASP A 57 1.76 13.37 11.61
N TYR A 58 1.92 12.56 10.55
CA TYR A 58 1.31 11.22 10.45
C TYR A 58 2.09 10.12 11.20
N GLY A 59 3.08 10.45 11.99
CA GLY A 59 3.83 9.52 12.83
C GLY A 59 4.83 8.63 12.09
N ALA A 60 4.54 8.20 10.87
CA ALA A 60 5.48 7.49 10.01
C ALA A 60 6.18 8.46 9.07
N LYS A 61 7.51 8.42 9.03
CA LYS A 61 8.32 9.20 8.10
C LYS A 61 8.72 8.32 6.93
N PHE A 62 8.24 8.68 5.75
CA PHE A 62 8.49 7.91 4.54
C PHE A 62 9.71 8.43 3.78
N PHE A 63 10.38 7.51 3.13
CA PHE A 63 11.31 7.80 2.06
C PHE A 63 10.57 8.27 0.81
N ASN A 64 11.24 9.09 0.01
CA ASN A 64 10.79 9.37 -1.36
C ASN A 64 11.03 8.13 -2.26
N PRO A 65 9.97 7.45 -2.76
CA PRO A 65 10.13 6.28 -3.62
C PRO A 65 10.83 6.57 -4.95
N ALA A 66 10.81 7.82 -5.41
CA ALA A 66 11.47 8.23 -6.65
C ALA A 66 12.99 8.41 -6.50
N ASN A 67 13.53 8.44 -5.28
CA ASN A 67 14.96 8.62 -5.04
C ASN A 67 15.72 7.32 -5.30
N ASP A 68 16.69 7.34 -6.22
CA ASP A 68 17.48 6.15 -6.59
C ASP A 68 18.33 5.62 -5.44
N ASP A 69 18.86 6.47 -4.56
CA ASP A 69 19.62 6.05 -3.39
C ASP A 69 18.74 5.29 -2.41
N VAL A 70 17.48 5.74 -2.22
CA VAL A 70 16.48 5.04 -1.42
C VAL A 70 16.14 3.69 -2.04
N GLN A 71 15.86 3.64 -3.35
CA GLN A 71 15.58 2.39 -4.03
C GLN A 71 16.75 1.41 -3.87
N ASN A 72 17.98 1.86 -4.08
CA ASN A 72 19.19 1.04 -3.93
C ASN A 72 19.36 0.51 -2.51
N PHE A 73 19.11 1.34 -1.50
CA PHE A 73 19.14 0.94 -0.10
C PHE A 73 18.12 -0.17 0.20
N VAL A 74 16.87 0.01 -0.23
CA VAL A 74 15.82 -0.99 -0.02
C VAL A 74 16.09 -2.27 -0.81
N LEU A 75 16.58 -2.17 -2.05
CA LEU A 75 16.97 -3.34 -2.85
C LEU A 75 18.09 -4.15 -2.19
N GLN A 76 19.06 -3.47 -1.54
CA GLN A 76 20.11 -4.16 -0.79
C GLN A 76 19.54 -4.88 0.44
N LEU A 77 18.62 -4.24 1.18
CA LEU A 77 17.92 -4.86 2.31
C LEU A 77 17.15 -6.12 1.87
N LEU A 78 16.46 -6.06 0.75
CA LEU A 78 15.74 -7.22 0.18
C LEU A 78 16.70 -8.35 -0.23
N ALA A 79 17.86 -7.99 -0.81
CA ALA A 79 18.90 -8.98 -1.15
C ALA A 79 19.45 -9.67 0.10
N ASP A 80 19.61 -8.93 1.19
CA ASP A 80 20.10 -9.48 2.46
C ASP A 80 19.03 -10.39 3.11
N LEU A 81 17.76 -10.00 3.09
CA LEU A 81 16.65 -10.85 3.54
C LEU A 81 16.55 -12.15 2.72
N ALA A 82 16.76 -12.07 1.40
CA ALA A 82 16.66 -13.22 0.53
C ALA A 82 17.75 -14.30 0.76
N LYS A 83 18.77 -14.02 1.58
CA LYS A 83 19.79 -15.01 1.99
C LYS A 83 19.30 -15.93 3.13
N TYR A 84 18.21 -15.56 3.82
CA TYR A 84 17.65 -16.38 4.89
C TYR A 84 16.72 -17.46 4.33
N ASP A 85 16.47 -18.49 5.14
CA ASP A 85 15.53 -19.58 4.81
C ASP A 85 14.08 -19.11 4.98
N LEU A 86 13.61 -18.34 4.02
CA LEU A 86 12.26 -17.78 3.95
C LEU A 86 11.48 -18.43 2.81
N ASP A 87 10.19 -18.66 3.04
CA ASP A 87 9.25 -19.08 1.98
C ASP A 87 8.81 -17.89 1.10
N GLY A 88 8.75 -16.69 1.69
CA GLY A 88 8.32 -15.50 0.97
C GLY A 88 8.80 -14.18 1.57
N ILE A 89 8.73 -13.13 0.75
CA ILE A 89 8.92 -11.74 1.15
C ILE A 89 7.69 -10.95 0.74
N ILE A 90 7.16 -10.14 1.67
CA ILE A 90 5.99 -9.29 1.50
C ILE A 90 6.43 -7.83 1.61
N LEU A 91 6.16 -7.04 0.59
CA LEU A 91 6.33 -5.60 0.65
C LEU A 91 5.06 -4.97 1.23
N ASP A 92 5.13 -4.48 2.45
CA ASP A 92 4.15 -3.59 3.04
C ASP A 92 4.58 -2.14 2.84
N ARG A 93 3.62 -1.20 2.78
CA ARG A 93 3.87 0.23 2.57
C ARG A 93 4.85 0.52 1.42
N CYS A 94 4.78 -0.28 0.35
CA CYS A 94 5.47 -0.04 -0.90
C CYS A 94 4.69 1.03 -1.69
N ARG A 95 4.70 2.25 -1.19
CA ARG A 95 3.87 3.37 -1.64
C ARG A 95 4.45 4.71 -1.20
N TYR A 96 3.86 5.79 -1.71
CA TYR A 96 4.09 7.12 -1.16
C TYR A 96 3.50 7.24 0.24
N ASP A 97 3.83 8.32 0.92
CA ASP A 97 3.49 8.56 2.33
C ASP A 97 2.00 8.82 2.59
N ASP A 98 1.69 9.08 3.86
CA ASP A 98 0.33 9.31 4.32
C ASP A 98 -0.21 10.72 4.01
N TYR A 99 0.63 11.63 3.47
CA TYR A 99 0.20 12.92 2.89
C TYR A 99 -0.57 12.75 1.57
N GLY A 100 -0.57 11.57 0.99
CA GLY A 100 -1.42 11.21 -0.13
C GLY A 100 -1.12 12.05 -1.39
N LEU A 101 -2.08 12.87 -1.83
CA LEU A 101 -1.90 13.71 -3.02
C LEU A 101 -0.86 14.82 -2.82
N GLU A 102 -0.66 15.28 -1.60
CA GLU A 102 0.31 16.32 -1.27
C GLU A 102 1.78 15.85 -1.33
N SER A 103 2.05 14.58 -1.64
CA SER A 103 3.42 14.00 -1.67
C SER A 103 3.67 13.17 -2.94
N ASP A 104 4.90 13.02 -3.40
CA ASP A 104 6.15 13.71 -3.05
C ASP A 104 6.47 14.78 -4.10
N PHE A 105 6.74 16.00 -3.64
CA PHE A 105 7.06 17.15 -4.50
C PHE A 105 8.51 17.64 -4.33
N SER A 106 9.45 16.71 -4.11
CA SER A 106 10.88 17.02 -4.06
C SER A 106 11.44 17.38 -5.43
N ASP A 107 12.60 18.02 -5.44
CA ASP A 107 13.34 18.31 -6.68
C ASP A 107 13.67 17.04 -7.47
N ILE A 108 13.92 15.91 -6.77
CA ILE A 108 14.16 14.60 -7.41
C ILE A 108 12.91 14.15 -8.17
N SER A 109 11.74 14.21 -7.53
CA SER A 109 10.48 13.84 -8.17
C SER A 109 10.13 14.77 -9.32
N LYS A 110 10.39 16.09 -9.18
CA LYS A 110 10.25 17.05 -10.26
C LYS A 110 11.10 16.67 -11.46
N GLN A 111 12.41 16.50 -11.27
CA GLN A 111 13.33 16.13 -12.34
C GLN A 111 12.90 14.86 -13.07
N LYS A 112 12.60 13.79 -12.33
CA LYS A 112 12.18 12.51 -12.91
C LYS A 112 10.84 12.59 -13.62
N PHE A 113 9.94 13.43 -13.16
CA PHE A 113 8.69 13.70 -13.85
C PHE A 113 8.91 14.45 -15.17
N GLU A 114 9.74 15.49 -15.18
CA GLU A 114 10.11 16.21 -16.38
C GLU A 114 10.79 15.29 -17.42
N GLU A 115 11.67 14.40 -16.97
CA GLU A 115 12.26 13.35 -17.83
C GLU A 115 11.18 12.40 -18.38
N TYR A 116 10.18 12.05 -17.57
CA TYR A 116 9.09 11.16 -17.96
C TYR A 116 8.17 11.78 -19.01
N ILE A 117 7.81 13.06 -18.87
CA ILE A 117 6.94 13.75 -19.83
C ILE A 117 7.71 14.34 -21.02
N GLY A 118 9.04 14.42 -20.95
CA GLY A 118 9.91 14.96 -22.00
C GLY A 118 9.89 16.48 -22.12
N GLU A 119 9.42 17.19 -21.10
CA GLU A 119 9.33 18.64 -21.07
C GLU A 119 9.50 19.20 -19.65
N THR A 120 9.79 20.51 -19.54
CA THR A 120 9.95 21.19 -18.25
C THR A 120 8.61 21.71 -17.74
N VAL A 121 8.33 21.50 -16.45
CA VAL A 121 7.17 22.07 -15.76
C VAL A 121 7.45 23.53 -15.40
N ALA A 122 6.78 24.46 -16.10
CA ALA A 122 7.06 25.88 -15.99
C ALA A 122 6.78 26.46 -14.59
N ASN A 123 5.68 26.03 -13.96
CA ASN A 123 5.26 26.49 -12.64
C ASN A 123 5.09 25.30 -11.69
N PHE A 124 6.21 24.72 -11.26
CA PHE A 124 6.17 23.62 -10.27
C PHE A 124 5.97 24.20 -8.86
N PRO A 125 5.08 23.62 -8.02
CA PRO A 125 4.20 22.48 -8.27
C PRO A 125 2.83 22.85 -8.88
N ALA A 126 2.52 24.10 -9.10
CA ALA A 126 1.17 24.60 -9.44
C ALA A 126 0.58 23.99 -10.73
N ASP A 127 1.41 23.73 -11.75
CA ASP A 127 0.97 23.08 -13.01
C ASP A 127 0.62 21.59 -12.80
N ILE A 128 0.96 21.03 -11.63
CA ILE A 128 0.65 19.66 -11.22
C ILE A 128 -0.49 19.66 -10.19
N MET A 129 -0.33 20.44 -9.11
CA MET A 129 -1.26 20.49 -8.00
C MET A 129 -1.04 21.74 -7.15
N ALA A 130 -2.12 22.43 -6.81
CA ALA A 130 -2.05 23.57 -5.91
C ALA A 130 -1.63 23.12 -4.48
N PRO A 131 -0.91 23.96 -3.72
CA PRO A 131 -0.56 23.66 -2.35
C PRO A 131 -1.77 23.34 -1.47
N GLY A 132 -1.64 22.31 -0.61
CA GLY A 132 -2.69 21.87 0.31
C GLY A 132 -3.88 21.18 -0.38
N THR A 133 -3.67 20.61 -1.58
CA THR A 133 -4.71 19.87 -2.31
C THR A 133 -4.71 18.41 -1.88
N ASP A 134 -5.74 17.97 -1.17
CA ASP A 134 -5.94 16.60 -0.66
C ASP A 134 -7.05 15.83 -1.42
N GLU A 135 -7.80 16.50 -2.30
CA GLU A 135 -8.85 15.93 -3.11
C GLU A 135 -8.59 16.15 -4.62
N ILE A 136 -9.35 15.43 -5.47
CA ILE A 136 -9.29 15.65 -6.93
C ILE A 136 -9.82 17.05 -7.24
N PRO A 137 -8.99 17.96 -7.82
CA PRO A 137 -9.45 19.30 -8.16
C PRO A 137 -10.57 19.28 -9.20
N SER A 138 -11.56 20.16 -9.02
CA SER A 138 -12.61 20.36 -10.05
C SER A 138 -12.06 20.96 -11.32
N ASP A 139 -11.07 21.86 -11.19
CA ASP A 139 -10.28 22.41 -12.27
C ASP A 139 -8.86 21.85 -12.17
N GLN A 140 -8.60 20.80 -12.96
CA GLN A 140 -7.36 20.05 -12.87
C GLN A 140 -6.23 20.80 -13.59
N PRO A 141 -5.08 21.01 -12.91
CA PRO A 141 -3.87 21.48 -13.58
C PRO A 141 -3.45 20.56 -14.73
N VAL A 142 -2.71 21.11 -15.68
CA VAL A 142 -2.37 20.45 -16.95
C VAL A 142 -1.70 19.08 -16.77
N TYR A 143 -0.89 18.92 -15.71
CA TYR A 143 -0.15 17.67 -15.47
C TYR A 143 -0.76 16.80 -14.37
N PHE A 144 -1.90 17.16 -13.77
CA PHE A 144 -2.47 16.42 -12.62
C PHE A 144 -2.53 14.91 -12.84
N LYS A 145 -3.22 14.45 -13.89
CA LYS A 145 -3.35 13.00 -14.17
C LYS A 145 -2.03 12.35 -14.56
N LYS A 146 -1.17 13.10 -15.27
CA LYS A 146 0.15 12.60 -15.68
C LYS A 146 1.07 12.41 -14.48
N TRP A 147 0.95 13.27 -13.46
CA TRP A 147 1.66 13.10 -12.20
C TRP A 147 1.22 11.85 -11.44
N LEU A 148 -0.07 11.57 -11.37
CA LEU A 148 -0.58 10.35 -10.74
C LEU A 148 -0.11 9.09 -11.50
N GLU A 149 -0.09 9.13 -12.81
CA GLU A 149 0.47 8.06 -13.66
C GLU A 149 1.97 7.86 -13.39
N PHE A 150 2.74 8.94 -13.33
CA PHE A 150 4.17 8.89 -13.00
C PHE A 150 4.42 8.28 -11.62
N ARG A 151 3.66 8.65 -10.60
CA ARG A 151 3.78 8.06 -9.27
C ARG A 151 3.51 6.55 -9.28
N ALA A 152 2.47 6.12 -10.01
CA ALA A 152 2.18 4.70 -10.21
C ALA A 152 3.32 3.98 -10.94
N LYS A 153 3.94 4.62 -11.94
CA LYS A 153 5.12 4.10 -12.64
C LYS A 153 6.31 3.91 -11.70
N VAL A 154 6.59 4.86 -10.82
CA VAL A 154 7.70 4.77 -9.86
C VAL A 154 7.55 3.53 -8.98
N ILE A 155 6.36 3.28 -8.44
CA ILE A 155 6.10 2.12 -7.60
C ILE A 155 6.13 0.82 -8.42
N HIS A 156 5.51 0.79 -9.59
CA HIS A 156 5.57 -0.35 -10.51
C HIS A 156 7.02 -0.76 -10.83
N ASP A 157 7.83 0.18 -11.29
CA ASP A 157 9.20 -0.08 -11.70
C ASP A 157 10.07 -0.55 -10.53
N PHE A 158 9.82 -0.01 -9.32
CA PHE A 158 10.47 -0.49 -8.11
C PHE A 158 10.08 -1.95 -7.78
N ILE A 159 8.81 -2.31 -7.88
CA ILE A 159 8.34 -3.69 -7.64
C ILE A 159 9.01 -4.68 -8.60
N VAL A 160 9.11 -4.32 -9.88
CA VAL A 160 9.82 -5.15 -10.88
C VAL A 160 11.28 -5.36 -10.47
N LYS A 161 12.01 -4.26 -10.15
CA LYS A 161 13.42 -4.33 -9.70
C LYS A 161 13.57 -5.15 -8.41
N ALA A 162 12.64 -4.95 -7.46
CA ALA A 162 12.68 -5.66 -6.19
C ALA A 162 12.48 -7.17 -6.36
N ARG A 163 11.51 -7.57 -7.19
CA ARG A 163 11.30 -8.98 -7.54
C ARG A 163 12.54 -9.58 -8.20
N GLU A 164 13.09 -8.92 -9.20
CA GLU A 164 14.31 -9.37 -9.88
C GLU A 164 15.48 -9.52 -8.89
N LYS A 165 15.64 -8.55 -7.99
CA LYS A 165 16.69 -8.58 -6.98
C LYS A 165 16.54 -9.74 -6.01
N VAL A 166 15.36 -10.00 -5.49
CA VAL A 166 15.07 -11.14 -4.61
C VAL A 166 15.32 -12.46 -5.34
N LYS A 167 14.75 -12.60 -6.54
CA LYS A 167 14.88 -13.84 -7.33
C LYS A 167 16.33 -14.11 -7.78
N SER A 168 17.15 -13.08 -7.97
CA SER A 168 18.56 -13.24 -8.29
C SER A 168 19.39 -13.81 -7.14
N VAL A 169 18.95 -13.62 -5.88
CA VAL A 169 19.59 -14.18 -4.68
C VAL A 169 19.02 -15.55 -4.36
N ASN A 170 17.70 -15.69 -4.34
CA ASN A 170 17.01 -16.95 -4.08
C ASN A 170 15.71 -17.03 -4.88
N ASN A 171 15.73 -17.79 -5.98
CA ASN A 171 14.58 -17.92 -6.88
C ASN A 171 13.39 -18.67 -6.26
N ASN A 172 13.58 -19.40 -5.15
CA ASN A 172 12.52 -20.16 -4.50
C ASN A 172 11.62 -19.27 -3.61
N ILE A 173 12.13 -18.12 -3.13
CA ILE A 173 11.36 -17.20 -2.33
C ILE A 173 10.18 -16.66 -3.14
N LYS A 174 8.97 -16.77 -2.61
CA LYS A 174 7.77 -16.14 -3.18
C LYS A 174 7.78 -14.65 -2.89
N PHE A 175 7.45 -13.84 -3.88
CA PHE A 175 7.46 -12.39 -3.80
C PHE A 175 6.04 -11.84 -3.88
N GLY A 176 5.63 -11.10 -2.88
CA GLY A 176 4.27 -10.55 -2.78
C GLY A 176 4.23 -9.17 -2.15
N VAL A 177 3.05 -8.59 -2.14
CA VAL A 177 2.76 -7.31 -1.50
C VAL A 177 1.56 -7.44 -0.57
N TYR A 178 1.51 -6.57 0.45
CA TYR A 178 0.30 -6.21 1.15
C TYR A 178 -0.17 -4.83 0.69
N VAL A 179 -1.46 -4.70 0.37
CA VAL A 179 -2.09 -3.43 -0.01
C VAL A 179 -3.51 -3.33 0.54
N GLY A 180 -4.00 -2.11 0.71
CA GLY A 180 -5.42 -1.88 0.99
C GLY A 180 -6.29 -2.22 -0.23
N ALA A 181 -7.44 -2.84 0.03
CA ALA A 181 -8.37 -3.21 -1.03
C ALA A 181 -9.16 -2.02 -1.62
N TRP A 182 -9.04 -0.83 -1.04
CA TRP A 182 -9.70 0.42 -1.49
C TRP A 182 -9.01 1.04 -2.71
N TYR A 183 -9.10 0.35 -3.83
CA TYR A 183 -8.44 0.73 -5.08
C TYR A 183 -8.86 2.11 -5.59
N SER A 184 -10.16 2.46 -5.41
CA SER A 184 -10.76 3.71 -5.89
C SER A 184 -10.09 4.97 -5.35
N THR A 185 -9.42 4.89 -4.20
CA THR A 185 -8.71 5.99 -3.54
C THR A 185 -7.20 5.78 -3.44
N TYR A 186 -6.69 4.58 -3.75
CA TYR A 186 -5.29 4.24 -3.50
C TYR A 186 -4.30 4.90 -4.48
N TYR A 187 -4.81 5.52 -5.55
CA TYR A 187 -4.02 6.39 -6.43
C TYR A 187 -3.38 7.57 -5.67
N THR A 188 -4.00 8.02 -4.55
CA THR A 188 -3.45 9.08 -3.70
C THR A 188 -2.08 8.73 -3.13
N SER A 189 -1.78 7.45 -2.96
CA SER A 189 -0.49 6.94 -2.49
C SER A 189 0.40 6.38 -3.62
N GLY A 190 0.05 6.65 -4.90
CA GLY A 190 0.82 6.22 -6.05
C GLY A 190 0.79 4.71 -6.32
N VAL A 191 -0.25 4.02 -5.86
CA VAL A 191 -0.35 2.54 -5.97
C VAL A 191 -1.33 2.13 -7.04
N ASN A 192 -0.89 1.30 -7.97
CA ASN A 192 -1.72 0.60 -8.95
C ASN A 192 -1.48 -0.91 -8.84
N TRP A 193 -2.15 -1.57 -7.89
CA TRP A 193 -2.02 -3.01 -7.68
C TRP A 193 -2.88 -3.87 -8.62
N ALA A 194 -3.64 -3.25 -9.52
CA ALA A 194 -4.45 -3.97 -10.49
C ALA A 194 -3.60 -4.69 -11.55
N SER A 195 -4.23 -5.57 -12.29
CA SER A 195 -3.68 -6.13 -13.54
C SER A 195 -3.52 -5.03 -14.60
N PRO A 196 -2.48 -5.05 -15.43
CA PRO A 196 -2.38 -4.16 -16.60
C PRO A 196 -3.48 -4.40 -17.65
N LYS A 197 -4.23 -5.52 -17.54
CA LYS A 197 -5.41 -5.82 -18.37
C LYS A 197 -6.65 -5.03 -17.95
N TYR A 198 -6.68 -4.55 -16.69
CA TYR A 198 -7.80 -3.76 -16.18
C TYR A 198 -7.73 -2.32 -16.70
N ASN A 199 -8.77 -1.88 -17.42
CA ASN A 199 -8.81 -0.54 -18.00
C ASN A 199 -9.22 0.51 -16.96
N THR A 200 -8.30 0.91 -16.11
CA THR A 200 -8.54 1.85 -15.00
C THR A 200 -9.22 3.13 -15.44
N SER A 201 -8.82 3.73 -16.57
CA SER A 201 -9.37 5.01 -17.02
C SER A 201 -10.84 4.92 -17.47
N ALA A 202 -11.33 3.73 -17.82
CA ALA A 202 -12.75 3.54 -18.16
C ALA A 202 -13.65 3.67 -16.92
N TYR A 203 -13.16 3.29 -15.74
CA TYR A 203 -13.90 3.33 -14.48
C TYR A 203 -13.56 4.57 -13.63
N TYR A 204 -12.35 5.08 -13.75
CA TYR A 204 -11.83 6.20 -12.97
C TYR A 204 -11.31 7.36 -13.85
N PRO A 205 -12.13 7.91 -14.79
CA PRO A 205 -11.67 8.91 -15.75
C PRO A 205 -11.28 10.25 -15.09
N LYS A 206 -11.67 10.48 -13.83
CA LYS A 206 -11.35 11.72 -13.13
C LYS A 206 -9.86 11.84 -12.78
N TRP A 207 -9.16 10.73 -12.58
CA TRP A 207 -7.77 10.76 -12.16
C TRP A 207 -6.84 9.85 -13.00
N ALA A 208 -7.35 8.81 -13.66
CA ALA A 208 -6.54 7.92 -14.47
C ALA A 208 -6.43 8.45 -15.93
N THR A 209 -5.22 8.36 -16.48
CA THR A 209 -4.97 8.49 -17.92
C THR A 209 -5.24 7.16 -18.63
N SER A 210 -5.28 7.15 -19.97
CA SER A 210 -5.39 5.90 -20.74
C SER A 210 -4.22 4.94 -20.49
N ASP A 211 -3.05 5.48 -20.15
CA ASP A 211 -1.81 4.71 -19.96
C ASP A 211 -1.59 4.26 -18.51
N TYR A 212 -2.37 4.77 -17.56
CA TYR A 212 -2.26 4.42 -16.13
C TYR A 212 -2.29 2.91 -15.89
N LYS A 213 -3.10 2.16 -16.65
CA LYS A 213 -3.17 0.69 -16.56
C LYS A 213 -1.84 -0.01 -16.82
N ASN A 214 -0.96 0.59 -17.63
CA ASN A 214 0.34 0.00 -17.97
C ASN A 214 1.27 -0.11 -16.75
N TYR A 215 0.95 0.58 -15.67
CA TYR A 215 1.68 0.56 -14.41
C TYR A 215 0.96 -0.25 -13.32
N GLY A 216 -0.04 -1.05 -13.71
CA GLY A 216 -0.55 -2.14 -12.88
C GLY A 216 0.52 -3.23 -12.73
N TYR A 217 0.71 -3.74 -11.50
CA TYR A 217 1.83 -4.64 -11.21
C TYR A 217 1.42 -6.04 -10.73
N ALA A 218 0.13 -6.40 -10.84
CA ALA A 218 -0.35 -7.71 -10.39
C ALA A 218 0.41 -8.89 -11.00
N ASP A 219 0.72 -8.81 -12.31
CA ASP A 219 1.42 -9.84 -13.07
C ASP A 219 2.91 -10.01 -12.72
N HIS A 220 3.45 -9.11 -11.89
CA HIS A 220 4.81 -9.21 -11.35
C HIS A 220 4.88 -9.88 -9.98
N LEU A 221 3.76 -10.36 -9.42
CA LEU A 221 3.70 -10.92 -8.07
C LEU A 221 3.46 -12.43 -8.09
N ASP A 222 3.94 -13.13 -7.06
CA ASP A 222 3.60 -14.52 -6.81
C ASP A 222 2.31 -14.66 -5.97
N TYR A 223 1.96 -13.63 -5.17
CA TYR A 223 0.73 -13.51 -4.39
C TYR A 223 0.51 -12.06 -3.92
N ILE A 224 -0.72 -11.72 -3.53
CA ILE A 224 -1.06 -10.41 -2.97
C ILE A 224 -2.01 -10.56 -1.79
N PHE A 225 -1.79 -9.78 -0.72
CA PHE A 225 -2.73 -9.62 0.38
C PHE A 225 -3.51 -8.33 0.23
N LEU A 226 -4.84 -8.45 0.16
CA LEU A 226 -5.77 -7.32 0.07
C LEU A 226 -6.43 -7.08 1.42
N GLY A 227 -6.08 -5.97 2.06
CA GLY A 227 -6.68 -5.54 3.32
C GLY A 227 -8.14 -5.15 3.13
N ALA A 228 -9.05 -6.07 3.42
CA ALA A 228 -10.50 -5.83 3.42
C ALA A 228 -10.93 -5.14 4.74
N TYR A 229 -10.35 -3.98 5.04
CA TYR A 229 -10.46 -3.27 6.32
C TYR A 229 -11.74 -2.45 6.43
N ALA A 230 -12.87 -3.15 6.31
CA ALA A 230 -14.18 -2.57 6.53
C ALA A 230 -14.57 -2.57 8.02
N SER A 231 -15.53 -1.71 8.38
CA SER A 231 -16.17 -1.72 9.70
C SER A 231 -16.74 -3.09 10.04
N VAL A 232 -16.78 -3.44 11.34
CA VAL A 232 -17.40 -4.66 11.87
C VAL A 232 -18.86 -4.87 11.42
N ASN A 233 -19.56 -3.80 11.06
CA ASN A 233 -20.94 -3.84 10.57
C ASN A 233 -21.05 -3.95 9.04
N ASN A 234 -19.93 -3.87 8.32
CA ASN A 234 -19.87 -3.88 6.87
C ASN A 234 -19.13 -5.13 6.35
N ILE A 235 -19.59 -6.30 6.79
CA ILE A 235 -18.97 -7.58 6.39
C ILE A 235 -19.45 -7.98 5.00
N TYR A 236 -20.75 -8.13 4.80
CA TYR A 236 -21.38 -8.51 3.54
C TYR A 236 -21.90 -7.30 2.78
N GLY A 237 -21.93 -7.40 1.46
CA GLY A 237 -22.51 -6.40 0.56
C GLY A 237 -21.75 -6.26 -0.75
N SER A 238 -22.38 -5.56 -1.71
CA SER A 238 -21.80 -5.32 -3.04
C SER A 238 -21.00 -4.01 -3.13
N GLY A 239 -21.07 -3.15 -2.12
CA GLY A 239 -20.33 -1.90 -2.08
C GLY A 239 -18.84 -2.16 -1.81
N GLU A 240 -17.97 -1.36 -2.41
CA GLU A 240 -16.52 -1.47 -2.22
C GLU A 240 -16.13 -1.54 -0.71
N TRP A 241 -16.74 -0.71 0.13
CA TRP A 241 -16.42 -0.61 1.56
C TRP A 241 -17.13 -1.65 2.42
N THR A 242 -17.28 -2.87 1.91
CA THR A 242 -17.61 -4.06 2.67
C THR A 242 -16.49 -5.09 2.51
N MET A 243 -16.31 -6.03 3.45
CA MET A 243 -15.27 -7.07 3.32
C MET A 243 -15.48 -7.92 2.08
N GLU A 244 -16.73 -8.34 1.84
CA GLU A 244 -17.13 -9.07 0.65
C GLU A 244 -16.91 -8.26 -0.63
N GLY A 245 -17.30 -6.98 -0.64
CA GLY A 245 -17.16 -6.09 -1.79
C GLY A 245 -15.70 -5.82 -2.14
N PHE A 246 -14.84 -5.61 -1.16
CA PHE A 246 -13.40 -5.49 -1.36
C PHE A 246 -12.79 -6.71 -2.04
N CYS A 247 -13.16 -7.93 -1.62
CA CYS A 247 -12.66 -9.15 -2.24
C CYS A 247 -13.22 -9.38 -3.65
N LYS A 248 -14.50 -9.09 -3.87
CA LYS A 248 -15.10 -9.15 -5.22
C LYS A 248 -14.43 -8.19 -6.19
N ASN A 249 -14.25 -6.93 -5.77
CA ASN A 249 -13.53 -5.93 -6.57
C ASN A 249 -12.08 -6.35 -6.81
N GLY A 250 -11.40 -6.92 -5.81
CA GLY A 250 -10.05 -7.45 -5.94
C GLY A 250 -9.96 -8.49 -7.06
N ARG A 251 -10.90 -9.42 -7.14
CA ARG A 251 -10.93 -10.43 -8.20
C ARG A 251 -11.12 -9.80 -9.59
N GLU A 252 -11.96 -8.78 -9.70
CA GLU A 252 -12.17 -8.04 -10.95
C GLU A 252 -10.91 -7.26 -11.35
N LEU A 253 -10.29 -6.55 -10.41
CA LEU A 253 -9.11 -5.73 -10.66
C LEU A 253 -7.86 -6.55 -11.03
N LEU A 254 -7.68 -7.71 -10.40
CA LEU A 254 -6.52 -8.58 -10.63
C LEU A 254 -6.61 -9.42 -11.91
N GLN A 255 -7.79 -9.59 -12.51
CA GLN A 255 -7.99 -10.28 -13.80
C GLN A 255 -7.36 -11.69 -13.87
N GLY A 256 -7.17 -12.33 -12.71
CA GLY A 256 -6.54 -13.66 -12.61
C GLY A 256 -5.01 -13.69 -12.78
N ASP A 257 -4.35 -12.56 -12.82
CA ASP A 257 -2.87 -12.51 -13.00
C ASP A 257 -2.11 -12.99 -11.77
N VAL A 258 -2.70 -12.85 -10.58
CA VAL A 258 -2.08 -13.25 -9.31
C VAL A 258 -3.14 -13.81 -8.35
N PRO A 259 -2.84 -14.89 -7.59
CA PRO A 259 -3.68 -15.32 -6.49
C PRO A 259 -3.64 -14.30 -5.35
N PHE A 260 -4.76 -14.10 -4.67
CA PHE A 260 -4.84 -13.16 -3.56
C PHE A 260 -5.57 -13.71 -2.35
N ALA A 261 -5.18 -13.23 -1.17
CA ALA A 261 -5.88 -13.45 0.08
C ALA A 261 -6.56 -12.15 0.52
N GLY A 262 -7.86 -12.20 0.77
CA GLY A 262 -8.58 -11.13 1.44
C GLY A 262 -8.53 -11.32 2.96
N GLY A 263 -8.49 -10.21 3.70
CA GLY A 263 -8.48 -10.31 5.15
C GLY A 263 -8.84 -9.04 5.89
N PRO A 264 -9.52 -9.16 7.05
CA PRO A 264 -9.94 -8.02 7.87
C PRO A 264 -8.82 -7.53 8.79
N ASP A 265 -8.91 -6.26 9.19
CA ASP A 265 -8.28 -5.74 10.40
C ASP A 265 -9.25 -5.91 11.57
N ILE A 266 -8.93 -6.82 12.47
CA ILE A 266 -9.78 -7.23 13.60
C ILE A 266 -9.45 -6.49 14.90
N GLY A 267 -8.69 -5.42 14.84
CA GLY A 267 -8.25 -4.67 16.01
C GLY A 267 -8.20 -3.17 15.87
N ASN A 268 -8.05 -2.63 14.65
CA ASN A 268 -7.90 -1.19 14.43
C ASN A 268 -9.03 -0.60 13.57
N SER A 269 -9.71 -1.41 12.74
CA SER A 269 -10.84 -0.93 11.95
C SER A 269 -12.05 -0.58 12.82
N THR A 270 -12.91 0.29 12.29
CA THR A 270 -14.08 0.80 13.01
C THR A 270 -14.96 -0.32 13.58
N GLY A 271 -15.21 -0.27 14.87
CA GLY A 271 -16.00 -1.24 15.63
C GLY A 271 -15.22 -2.46 16.12
N TRP A 272 -13.94 -2.62 15.73
CA TRP A 272 -13.07 -3.72 16.18
C TRP A 272 -12.15 -3.34 17.36
N THR A 273 -11.92 -2.06 17.59
CA THR A 273 -10.89 -1.54 18.51
C THR A 273 -11.04 -1.93 19.97
N ASP A 274 -12.28 -2.19 20.42
CA ASP A 274 -12.60 -2.48 21.82
C ASP A 274 -12.67 -3.98 22.14
N GLY A 275 -12.50 -4.84 21.12
CA GLY A 275 -12.75 -6.27 21.25
C GLY A 275 -14.25 -6.61 21.34
N GLY A 276 -14.59 -7.79 21.89
CA GLY A 276 -15.99 -8.21 22.06
C GLY A 276 -16.72 -8.63 20.77
N GLN A 277 -15.99 -8.76 19.66
CA GLN A 277 -16.54 -9.03 18.32
C GLN A 277 -16.35 -10.48 17.87
N SER A 278 -16.11 -11.41 18.80
CA SER A 278 -15.88 -12.82 18.47
C SER A 278 -16.98 -13.44 17.60
N ALA A 279 -18.24 -13.02 17.80
CA ALA A 279 -19.38 -13.50 17.00
C ALA A 279 -19.31 -13.08 15.52
N LYS A 280 -18.54 -12.04 15.19
CA LYS A 280 -18.38 -11.50 13.81
C LYS A 280 -17.22 -12.14 13.04
N ILE A 281 -16.29 -12.79 13.73
CA ILE A 281 -15.10 -13.39 13.10
C ILE A 281 -15.47 -14.46 12.06
N PRO A 282 -16.40 -15.41 12.33
CA PRO A 282 -16.80 -16.41 11.33
C PRO A 282 -17.38 -15.78 10.05
N ASP A 283 -18.17 -14.71 10.18
CA ASP A 283 -18.74 -14.00 9.03
C ASP A 283 -17.65 -13.25 8.24
N ALA A 284 -16.68 -12.64 8.91
CA ALA A 284 -15.55 -11.98 8.25
C ALA A 284 -14.67 -12.98 7.48
N ILE A 285 -14.43 -14.17 8.04
CA ILE A 285 -13.73 -15.26 7.37
C ILE A 285 -14.50 -15.66 6.10
N ASP A 286 -15.80 -15.94 6.22
CA ASP A 286 -16.64 -16.36 5.10
C ASP A 286 -16.65 -15.31 4.00
N ALA A 287 -16.91 -14.04 4.31
CA ALA A 287 -16.96 -12.96 3.35
C ALA A 287 -15.66 -12.79 2.53
N CYS A 288 -14.50 -12.96 3.20
CA CYS A 288 -13.21 -12.85 2.54
C CYS A 288 -12.85 -14.11 1.76
N ILE A 289 -12.90 -15.30 2.38
CA ILE A 289 -12.39 -16.52 1.77
C ILE A 289 -13.25 -16.99 0.58
N SER A 290 -14.57 -16.78 0.64
CA SER A 290 -15.48 -17.14 -0.45
C SER A 290 -15.29 -16.31 -1.72
N ASN A 291 -14.60 -15.18 -1.64
CA ASN A 291 -14.38 -14.24 -2.74
C ASN A 291 -12.90 -14.04 -3.10
N SER A 292 -11.99 -14.81 -2.49
CA SER A 292 -10.56 -14.76 -2.73
C SER A 292 -9.96 -16.16 -2.86
N ASP A 293 -8.64 -16.28 -2.99
CA ASP A 293 -7.95 -17.56 -3.10
C ASP A 293 -7.34 -18.00 -1.76
N GLY A 294 -7.53 -17.20 -0.71
CA GLY A 294 -7.05 -17.45 0.64
C GLY A 294 -7.51 -16.39 1.62
N PHE A 295 -7.09 -16.54 2.86
CA PHE A 295 -7.49 -15.67 3.96
C PHE A 295 -6.27 -15.24 4.78
N PHE A 296 -6.26 -14.01 5.24
CA PHE A 296 -5.36 -13.55 6.30
C PHE A 296 -6.13 -12.71 7.34
N ALA A 297 -5.54 -12.51 8.50
CA ALA A 297 -6.08 -11.58 9.49
C ALA A 297 -4.99 -10.66 10.00
N PHE A 298 -5.28 -9.39 10.05
CA PHE A 298 -4.47 -8.41 10.75
C PHE A 298 -5.12 -8.12 12.10
N ASP A 299 -4.58 -8.61 13.25
CA ASP A 299 -3.37 -9.40 13.31
C ASP A 299 -3.40 -10.37 14.52
N LEU A 300 -2.36 -11.16 14.67
CA LEU A 300 -2.24 -12.16 15.74
C LEU A 300 -2.24 -11.52 17.14
N CYS A 301 -1.73 -10.30 17.31
CA CYS A 301 -1.76 -9.67 18.62
C CYS A 301 -3.18 -9.37 19.09
N HIS A 302 -4.09 -9.00 18.16
CA HIS A 302 -5.51 -8.82 18.45
C HIS A 302 -6.24 -10.13 18.71
N VAL A 303 -5.90 -11.21 17.96
CA VAL A 303 -6.43 -12.56 18.25
C VAL A 303 -6.10 -12.97 19.69
N LYS A 304 -4.86 -12.73 20.13
CA LYS A 304 -4.42 -13.03 21.50
C LYS A 304 -5.05 -12.08 22.51
N LYS A 305 -5.09 -10.79 22.23
CA LYS A 305 -5.61 -9.76 23.15
C LYS A 305 -7.07 -9.96 23.47
N TYR A 306 -7.88 -10.33 22.48
CA TYR A 306 -9.33 -10.45 22.57
C TYR A 306 -9.84 -11.90 22.67
N ASP A 307 -8.93 -12.88 22.75
CA ASP A 307 -9.22 -14.32 22.80
C ASP A 307 -10.15 -14.81 21.66
N TYR A 308 -9.81 -14.45 20.43
CA TYR A 308 -10.63 -14.80 19.25
C TYR A 308 -10.38 -16.22 18.70
N TRP A 309 -9.57 -17.06 19.37
CA TRP A 309 -9.16 -18.38 18.88
C TRP A 309 -10.34 -19.31 18.52
N ASN A 310 -11.34 -19.40 19.41
CA ASN A 310 -12.52 -20.24 19.15
C ASN A 310 -13.38 -19.70 18.00
N ALA A 311 -13.46 -18.38 17.84
CA ALA A 311 -14.19 -17.76 16.76
C ALA A 311 -13.51 -18.03 15.40
N PHE A 312 -12.17 -17.96 15.33
CA PHE A 312 -11.41 -18.36 14.15
C PHE A 312 -11.62 -19.84 13.82
N LYS A 313 -11.53 -20.72 14.82
CA LYS A 313 -11.78 -22.15 14.63
C LYS A 313 -13.18 -22.36 14.03
N THR A 314 -14.22 -21.74 14.60
CA THR A 314 -15.60 -21.85 14.10
C THR A 314 -15.73 -21.40 12.64
N GLY A 315 -15.09 -20.28 12.27
CA GLY A 315 -15.13 -19.79 10.89
C GLY A 315 -14.43 -20.74 9.91
N PHE A 316 -13.26 -21.27 10.27
CA PHE A 316 -12.55 -22.23 9.43
C PHE A 316 -13.25 -23.59 9.35
N ASP A 317 -13.84 -24.09 10.44
CA ASP A 317 -14.62 -25.32 10.41
C ASP A 317 -15.80 -25.21 9.44
N LYS A 318 -16.57 -24.11 9.49
CA LYS A 318 -17.64 -23.83 8.52
C LYS A 318 -17.16 -23.82 7.07
N TYR A 319 -16.02 -23.19 6.81
CA TYR A 319 -15.44 -23.16 5.47
C TYR A 319 -15.06 -24.56 5.00
N LEU A 320 -14.39 -25.34 5.84
CA LEU A 320 -14.00 -26.72 5.51
C LEU A 320 -15.21 -27.60 5.21
N GLU A 321 -16.26 -27.53 6.04
CA GLU A 321 -17.52 -28.21 5.79
C GLU A 321 -18.13 -27.84 4.42
N SER A 322 -18.08 -26.55 4.04
CA SER A 322 -18.65 -26.08 2.78
C SER A 322 -17.93 -26.56 1.50
N ILE A 323 -16.66 -26.96 1.60
CA ILE A 323 -15.90 -27.49 0.45
C ILE A 323 -15.87 -29.02 0.38
N GLU A 324 -16.39 -29.72 1.41
CA GLU A 324 -16.55 -31.18 1.44
C GLU A 324 -17.92 -31.64 0.87
N GLU A 325 -18.92 -30.73 0.77
CA GLU A 325 -20.21 -30.93 0.12
C GLU A 325 -20.13 -30.71 -1.41
#